data_594f624b39ba67042ec33e0b72c784a2
#
_entry.id   594f624b39ba67042ec33e0b72c784a2
#
_cell.length_a   1.000
_cell.length_b   1.000
_cell.length_c   1.000
_cell.angle_alpha   90.00
_cell.angle_beta   90.00
_cell.angle_gamma   90.00
#
_symmetry.space_group_name_H-M   'P 1'
#
loop_
_entity.id
_entity.type
_entity.pdbx_description
1 polymer ?
#
loop_
_entity_poly.entity_id
_entity_poly.type
_entity_poly.pdbx_seq_one_letter_code
_entity_poly.pdbx_strand_id
1 'polypeptide(L)'
;KRILALDWMGDETKANAVKKLDSMTLKVGYPDHFTDVHATARITPPEQGGTLIGNVLALMRAETAFDLEEGKEPVDKEKWAMTPQTVNAYYNPSGNEIVFPAGILQEPFYSPEADLATDMGGIGMVIAHEISHAFDSSGAMYDEKGNYKMWWTEEDLENFRALAGKVADYYDGQEGFEGRFVNGEQTLGENIADLGSLSCVTSIVGDDTDGLRALFNRFA
;
A
#
# COMPACT_ATOMS: atom_id res chain seq x y z
N LYS A 1 -10.23 0.56 16.60
CA LYS A 1 -10.02 0.14 18.00
C LYS A 1 -8.54 0.20 18.40
N ARG A 2 -7.60 -0.38 17.61
CA ARG A 2 -6.18 -0.45 17.96
C ARG A 2 -5.53 0.94 18.12
N ILE A 3 -5.72 1.87 17.17
CA ILE A 3 -5.22 3.26 17.26
C ILE A 3 -5.63 3.90 18.59
N LEU A 4 -6.89 3.74 18.98
CA LEU A 4 -7.42 4.29 20.22
C LEU A 4 -6.83 3.64 21.49
N ALA A 5 -6.26 2.44 21.38
CA ALA A 5 -5.66 1.70 22.47
C ALA A 5 -4.14 1.94 22.62
N LEU A 6 -3.53 2.73 21.73
CA LEU A 6 -2.10 3.07 21.85
C LEU A 6 -1.88 3.97 23.09
N ASP A 7 -0.91 3.61 23.90
CA ASP A 7 -0.58 4.33 25.14
C ASP A 7 0.42 5.47 24.95
N TRP A 8 1.18 5.45 23.85
CA TRP A 8 2.20 6.43 23.51
C TRP A 8 1.70 7.62 22.69
N MET A 9 0.45 7.56 22.20
CA MET A 9 -0.17 8.58 21.34
C MET A 9 -1.25 9.34 22.11
N GLY A 10 -1.24 10.66 22.04
CA GLY A 10 -2.24 11.53 22.68
C GLY A 10 -3.60 11.53 21.96
N ASP A 11 -4.63 12.02 22.65
CA ASP A 11 -6.02 11.98 22.16
C ASP A 11 -6.23 12.79 20.87
N GLU A 12 -5.52 13.91 20.71
CA GLU A 12 -5.60 14.75 19.50
C GLU A 12 -5.09 14.00 18.27
N THR A 13 -3.91 13.41 18.37
CA THR A 13 -3.32 12.63 17.28
C THR A 13 -4.16 11.38 16.98
N LYS A 14 -4.69 10.71 18.01
CA LYS A 14 -5.62 9.58 17.84
C LYS A 14 -6.87 9.98 17.06
N ALA A 15 -7.46 11.13 17.39
CA ALA A 15 -8.65 11.62 16.69
C ALA A 15 -8.35 11.91 15.21
N ASN A 16 -7.21 12.54 14.91
CA ASN A 16 -6.77 12.79 13.55
C ASN A 16 -6.47 11.48 12.79
N ALA A 17 -5.85 10.50 13.44
CA ALA A 17 -5.57 9.18 12.85
C ALA A 17 -6.86 8.42 12.53
N VAL A 18 -7.86 8.45 13.41
CA VAL A 18 -9.18 7.86 13.15
C VAL A 18 -9.87 8.57 12.01
N LYS A 19 -9.85 9.93 11.98
CA LYS A 19 -10.40 10.70 10.87
C LYS A 19 -9.76 10.34 9.53
N LYS A 20 -8.43 10.15 9.50
CA LYS A 20 -7.71 9.73 8.31
C LYS A 20 -8.15 8.34 7.85
N LEU A 21 -8.29 7.39 8.77
CA LEU A 21 -8.78 6.05 8.49
C LEU A 21 -10.23 6.06 7.96
N ASP A 22 -11.13 6.83 8.61
CA ASP A 22 -12.55 6.89 8.25
C ASP A 22 -12.79 7.59 6.89
N SER A 23 -11.87 8.44 6.46
CA SER A 23 -11.93 9.15 5.17
C SER A 23 -11.19 8.43 4.04
N MET A 24 -10.59 7.26 4.32
CA MET A 24 -9.86 6.49 3.32
C MET A 24 -10.79 5.95 2.24
N THR A 25 -10.42 6.19 0.98
CA THR A 25 -11.14 5.65 -0.18
C THR A 25 -10.72 4.20 -0.42
N LEU A 26 -11.70 3.32 -0.64
CA LEU A 26 -11.49 1.91 -0.96
C LEU A 26 -11.80 1.65 -2.43
N LYS A 27 -10.82 1.10 -3.16
CA LYS A 27 -10.95 0.69 -4.57
C LYS A 27 -10.66 -0.80 -4.70
N VAL A 28 -11.60 -1.56 -5.28
CA VAL A 28 -11.50 -3.03 -5.36
C VAL A 28 -11.88 -3.51 -6.76
N GLY A 29 -11.06 -4.40 -7.32
CA GLY A 29 -11.32 -5.07 -8.59
C GLY A 29 -10.75 -4.33 -9.79
N TYR A 30 -11.46 -3.33 -10.30
CA TYR A 30 -11.08 -2.58 -11.51
C TYR A 30 -11.71 -1.19 -11.51
N PRO A 31 -11.14 -0.22 -12.26
CA PRO A 31 -11.71 1.13 -12.38
C PRO A 31 -12.97 1.13 -13.26
N ASP A 32 -13.89 2.03 -13.00
CA ASP A 32 -15.09 2.23 -13.84
C ASP A 32 -14.72 2.69 -15.27
N HIS A 33 -13.62 3.40 -15.42
CA HIS A 33 -13.11 3.89 -16.68
C HIS A 33 -11.64 3.52 -16.89
N PHE A 34 -11.35 2.97 -18.08
CA PHE A 34 -9.99 2.67 -18.50
C PHE A 34 -9.43 3.81 -19.32
N THR A 35 -8.26 4.30 -18.95
CA THR A 35 -7.56 5.34 -19.69
C THR A 35 -6.55 4.70 -20.63
N ASP A 36 -6.65 4.99 -21.94
CA ASP A 36 -5.65 4.58 -22.92
C ASP A 36 -4.54 5.64 -23.02
N VAL A 37 -3.51 5.49 -22.21
CA VAL A 37 -2.34 6.39 -22.19
C VAL A 37 -1.54 6.37 -23.49
N HIS A 38 -1.78 5.36 -24.34
CA HIS A 38 -1.10 5.17 -25.61
C HIS A 38 -1.96 5.53 -26.84
N ALA A 39 -3.16 6.08 -26.64
CA ALA A 39 -4.10 6.40 -27.72
C ALA A 39 -3.50 7.22 -28.88
N THR A 40 -2.49 8.04 -28.60
CA THR A 40 -1.79 8.87 -29.60
C THR A 40 -0.54 8.22 -30.19
N ALA A 41 -0.15 7.03 -29.71
CA ALA A 41 1.04 6.34 -30.19
C ALA A 41 0.83 5.82 -31.62
N ARG A 42 1.82 6.04 -32.49
CA ARG A 42 1.83 5.50 -33.83
C ARG A 42 2.85 4.37 -33.94
N ILE A 43 2.33 3.16 -34.01
CA ILE A 43 3.13 1.95 -34.16
C ILE A 43 3.32 1.68 -35.67
N THR A 44 4.56 1.54 -36.10
CA THR A 44 4.91 1.22 -37.49
C THR A 44 5.31 -0.24 -37.58
N PRO A 45 4.63 -1.07 -38.37
CA PRO A 45 4.97 -2.46 -38.56
C PRO A 45 6.28 -2.64 -39.35
N PRO A 46 6.98 -3.78 -39.18
CA PRO A 46 8.30 -4.03 -39.79
C PRO A 46 8.30 -3.88 -41.31
N GLU A 47 7.25 -4.34 -41.98
CA GLU A 47 7.09 -4.24 -43.45
C GLU A 47 6.97 -2.82 -43.96
N GLN A 48 6.68 -1.86 -43.07
CA GLN A 48 6.66 -0.42 -43.38
C GLN A 48 7.91 0.31 -42.84
N GLY A 49 8.95 -0.45 -42.46
CA GLY A 49 10.22 0.09 -41.99
C GLY A 49 10.22 0.40 -40.48
N GLY A 50 9.23 -0.06 -39.73
CA GLY A 50 9.17 0.08 -38.30
C GLY A 50 10.26 -0.78 -37.58
N THR A 51 10.78 -0.24 -36.49
CA THR A 51 11.73 -0.95 -35.61
C THR A 51 11.16 -1.06 -34.20
N LEU A 52 11.60 -2.09 -33.47
CA LEU A 52 11.20 -2.24 -32.06
C LEU A 52 11.49 -0.96 -31.25
N ILE A 53 12.72 -0.43 -31.38
CA ILE A 53 13.12 0.79 -30.66
C ILE A 53 12.25 1.98 -31.07
N GLY A 54 11.98 2.15 -32.39
CA GLY A 54 11.10 3.21 -32.87
C GLY A 54 9.69 3.15 -32.28
N ASN A 55 9.13 1.95 -32.19
CA ASN A 55 7.80 1.73 -31.63
C ASN A 55 7.78 1.94 -30.11
N VAL A 56 8.79 1.44 -29.38
CA VAL A 56 8.93 1.71 -27.93
C VAL A 56 9.01 3.21 -27.66
N LEU A 57 9.83 3.94 -28.42
CA LEU A 57 9.92 5.41 -28.28
C LEU A 57 8.60 6.12 -28.63
N ALA A 58 7.81 5.59 -29.57
CA ALA A 58 6.48 6.14 -29.87
C ALA A 58 5.52 5.97 -28.70
N LEU A 59 5.52 4.80 -28.03
CA LEU A 59 4.74 4.55 -26.80
C LEU A 59 5.16 5.48 -25.68
N MET A 60 6.46 5.55 -25.38
CA MET A 60 6.99 6.43 -24.31
C MET A 60 6.66 7.91 -24.53
N ARG A 61 6.68 8.37 -25.79
CA ARG A 61 6.30 9.75 -26.12
C ARG A 61 4.81 10.00 -25.89
N ALA A 62 3.96 9.04 -26.24
CA ALA A 62 2.52 9.14 -26.02
C ALA A 62 2.22 9.19 -24.51
N GLU A 63 2.84 8.32 -23.73
CA GLU A 63 2.73 8.28 -22.27
C GLU A 63 3.21 9.60 -21.64
N THR A 64 4.42 10.07 -22.01
CA THR A 64 4.94 11.36 -21.51
C THR A 64 4.03 12.54 -21.88
N ALA A 65 3.47 12.56 -23.10
CA ALA A 65 2.55 13.61 -23.50
C ALA A 65 1.24 13.55 -22.69
N PHE A 66 0.74 12.36 -22.42
CA PHE A 66 -0.42 12.16 -21.58
C PHE A 66 -0.16 12.67 -20.15
N ASP A 67 0.95 12.28 -19.52
CA ASP A 67 1.32 12.70 -18.15
C ASP A 67 1.49 14.23 -18.05
N LEU A 68 2.05 14.88 -19.08
CA LEU A 68 2.20 16.33 -19.13
C LEU A 68 0.86 17.07 -19.24
N GLU A 69 -0.11 16.52 -19.95
CA GLU A 69 -1.47 17.09 -20.01
C GLU A 69 -2.22 16.84 -18.68
N GLU A 70 -2.15 15.62 -18.16
CA GLU A 70 -2.76 15.26 -16.88
C GLU A 70 -2.24 16.14 -15.73
N GLY A 71 -0.92 16.43 -15.72
CA GLY A 71 -0.32 17.30 -14.69
C GLY A 71 -0.83 18.75 -14.68
N LYS A 72 -1.65 19.16 -15.65
CA LYS A 72 -2.31 20.47 -15.70
C LYS A 72 -3.71 20.45 -15.06
N GLU A 73 -4.27 19.26 -14.90
CA GLU A 73 -5.61 19.06 -14.36
C GLU A 73 -5.57 18.83 -12.84
N PRO A 74 -6.68 19.05 -12.12
CA PRO A 74 -6.81 18.61 -10.74
C PRO A 74 -6.58 17.10 -10.62
N VAL A 75 -6.14 16.65 -9.43
CA VAL A 75 -5.93 15.22 -9.15
C VAL A 75 -7.21 14.44 -9.41
N ASP A 76 -7.14 13.49 -10.34
CA ASP A 76 -8.22 12.53 -10.59
C ASP A 76 -8.14 11.39 -9.56
N LYS A 77 -9.08 11.40 -8.63
CA LYS A 77 -9.18 10.37 -7.59
C LYS A 77 -9.75 9.04 -8.08
N GLU A 78 -10.31 8.98 -9.30
CA GLU A 78 -10.80 7.73 -9.88
C GLU A 78 -9.69 6.95 -10.60
N LYS A 79 -8.57 7.58 -10.87
CA LYS A 79 -7.42 6.95 -11.53
C LYS A 79 -6.80 5.87 -10.66
N TRP A 80 -6.41 4.76 -11.31
CA TRP A 80 -5.68 3.66 -10.69
C TRP A 80 -4.22 3.66 -11.16
N ALA A 81 -3.29 3.46 -10.23
CA ALA A 81 -1.86 3.35 -10.55
C ALA A 81 -1.47 1.95 -11.06
N MET A 82 -2.31 0.94 -10.79
CA MET A 82 -2.10 -0.44 -11.24
C MET A 82 -3.25 -0.91 -12.13
N THR A 83 -2.93 -1.77 -13.09
CA THR A 83 -3.93 -2.42 -13.94
C THR A 83 -4.63 -3.56 -13.19
N PRO A 84 -5.89 -3.93 -13.55
CA PRO A 84 -6.67 -4.93 -12.81
C PRO A 84 -6.05 -6.32 -12.73
N GLN A 85 -5.22 -6.73 -13.70
CA GLN A 85 -4.54 -8.01 -13.70
C GLN A 85 -3.28 -8.06 -12.82
N THR A 86 -2.89 -6.94 -12.22
CA THR A 86 -1.72 -6.88 -11.35
C THR A 86 -1.99 -7.65 -10.06
N VAL A 87 -1.11 -8.58 -9.72
CA VAL A 87 -1.15 -9.32 -8.45
C VAL A 87 -0.40 -8.50 -7.41
N ASN A 88 -1.04 -7.46 -6.92
CA ASN A 88 -0.53 -6.55 -5.91
C ASN A 88 -1.65 -5.69 -5.35
N ALA A 89 -1.36 -4.89 -4.31
CA ALA A 89 -2.20 -3.85 -3.75
C ALA A 89 -1.35 -2.60 -3.50
N TYR A 90 -1.96 -1.47 -3.14
CA TYR A 90 -1.19 -0.29 -2.71
C TYR A 90 -2.03 0.68 -1.90
N TYR A 91 -1.36 1.40 -1.00
CA TYR A 91 -1.86 2.64 -0.40
C TYR A 91 -1.29 3.83 -1.16
N ASN A 92 -2.14 4.78 -1.55
CA ASN A 92 -1.73 6.06 -2.15
C ASN A 92 -1.93 7.19 -1.14
N PRO A 93 -0.87 7.75 -0.56
CA PRO A 93 -0.99 8.78 0.47
C PRO A 93 -1.60 10.09 -0.06
N SER A 94 -1.35 10.46 -1.31
CA SER A 94 -1.88 11.69 -1.91
C SER A 94 -3.39 11.62 -2.19
N GLY A 95 -3.92 10.41 -2.38
CA GLY A 95 -5.36 10.16 -2.49
C GLY A 95 -6.02 9.79 -1.17
N ASN A 96 -5.25 9.43 -0.15
CA ASN A 96 -5.70 8.70 1.04
C ASN A 96 -6.59 7.52 0.66
N GLU A 97 -6.06 6.63 -0.16
CA GLU A 97 -6.80 5.52 -0.75
C GLU A 97 -6.01 4.21 -0.70
N ILE A 98 -6.74 3.10 -0.58
CA ILE A 98 -6.23 1.73 -0.71
C ILE A 98 -6.84 1.07 -1.91
N VAL A 99 -6.03 0.36 -2.68
CA VAL A 99 -6.43 -0.20 -3.97
C VAL A 99 -6.04 -1.67 -4.06
N PHE A 100 -7.03 -2.51 -4.39
CA PHE A 100 -6.88 -3.96 -4.55
C PHE A 100 -7.32 -4.38 -5.95
N PRO A 101 -6.41 -4.45 -6.93
CA PRO A 101 -6.71 -4.96 -8.26
C PRO A 101 -7.28 -6.39 -8.22
N ALA A 102 -8.11 -6.75 -9.22
CA ALA A 102 -8.72 -8.07 -9.30
C ALA A 102 -7.69 -9.21 -9.27
N GLY A 103 -6.49 -8.97 -9.78
CA GLY A 103 -5.40 -9.95 -9.84
C GLY A 103 -4.97 -10.52 -8.49
N ILE A 104 -5.09 -9.76 -7.38
CA ILE A 104 -4.74 -10.27 -6.05
C ILE A 104 -5.91 -10.99 -5.35
N LEU A 105 -7.15 -10.82 -5.82
CA LEU A 105 -8.35 -11.38 -5.21
C LEU A 105 -8.59 -12.84 -5.62
N GLN A 106 -7.53 -13.66 -5.53
CA GLN A 106 -7.53 -15.08 -5.87
C GLN A 106 -6.49 -15.83 -5.03
N GLU A 107 -6.50 -17.16 -5.13
CA GLU A 107 -5.47 -17.99 -4.50
C GLU A 107 -4.04 -17.56 -4.93
N PRO A 108 -3.07 -17.53 -4.02
CA PRO A 108 -3.15 -17.96 -2.61
C PRO A 108 -3.60 -16.86 -1.63
N PHE A 109 -3.95 -15.65 -2.06
CA PHE A 109 -4.31 -14.55 -1.16
C PHE A 109 -5.74 -14.62 -0.64
N TYR A 110 -6.70 -14.98 -1.51
CA TYR A 110 -8.12 -15.02 -1.18
C TYR A 110 -8.80 -16.27 -1.71
N SER A 111 -9.67 -16.86 -0.91
CA SER A 111 -10.57 -17.94 -1.34
C SER A 111 -11.97 -17.74 -0.75
N PRO A 112 -13.02 -17.72 -1.58
CA PRO A 112 -14.39 -17.58 -1.09
C PRO A 112 -14.84 -18.79 -0.25
N GLU A 113 -14.08 -19.90 -0.26
CA GLU A 113 -14.36 -21.13 0.48
C GLU A 113 -13.53 -21.24 1.77
N ALA A 114 -12.55 -20.36 1.98
CA ALA A 114 -11.74 -20.34 3.19
C ALA A 114 -12.52 -19.81 4.40
N ASP A 115 -12.14 -20.27 5.58
CA ASP A 115 -12.63 -19.66 6.82
C ASP A 115 -11.96 -18.28 7.05
N LEU A 116 -12.57 -17.50 7.95
CA LEU A 116 -12.11 -16.16 8.26
C LEU A 116 -10.64 -16.13 8.71
N ALA A 117 -10.20 -17.08 9.53
CA ALA A 117 -8.84 -17.09 10.06
C ALA A 117 -7.81 -17.35 8.94
N THR A 118 -8.12 -18.24 8.02
CA THR A 118 -7.31 -18.51 6.83
C THR A 118 -7.23 -17.26 5.93
N ASP A 119 -8.35 -16.61 5.63
CA ASP A 119 -8.36 -15.39 4.82
C ASP A 119 -7.68 -14.21 5.53
N MET A 120 -7.70 -14.16 6.88
CA MET A 120 -6.92 -13.16 7.63
C MET A 120 -5.41 -13.36 7.44
N GLY A 121 -4.92 -14.58 7.22
CA GLY A 121 -3.52 -14.85 6.88
C GLY A 121 -3.14 -14.56 5.42
N GLY A 122 -4.13 -14.49 4.52
CA GLY A 122 -3.96 -14.14 3.12
C GLY A 122 -4.32 -12.69 2.84
N ILE A 123 -5.47 -12.48 2.20
CA ILE A 123 -5.92 -11.13 1.81
C ILE A 123 -6.12 -10.19 3.00
N GLY A 124 -6.46 -10.70 4.18
CA GLY A 124 -6.58 -9.91 5.39
C GLY A 124 -5.28 -9.25 5.81
N MET A 125 -4.15 -9.98 5.71
CA MET A 125 -2.81 -9.41 5.92
C MET A 125 -2.52 -8.29 4.93
N VAL A 126 -2.80 -8.49 3.63
CA VAL A 126 -2.60 -7.47 2.60
C VAL A 126 -3.45 -6.23 2.87
N ILE A 127 -4.74 -6.39 3.18
CA ILE A 127 -5.62 -5.27 3.51
C ILE A 127 -5.11 -4.48 4.72
N ALA A 128 -4.72 -5.17 5.78
CA ALA A 128 -4.21 -4.52 6.98
C ALA A 128 -2.83 -3.86 6.75
N HIS A 129 -1.99 -4.43 5.87
CA HIS A 129 -0.72 -3.86 5.43
C HIS A 129 -0.94 -2.53 4.70
N GLU A 130 -1.80 -2.49 3.69
CA GLU A 130 -2.10 -1.26 2.96
C GLU A 130 -2.72 -0.17 3.86
N ILE A 131 -3.61 -0.54 4.77
CA ILE A 131 -4.14 0.40 5.77
C ILE A 131 -3.02 0.93 6.67
N SER A 132 -2.06 0.09 7.05
CA SER A 132 -0.95 0.47 7.92
C SER A 132 0.02 1.43 7.26
N HIS A 133 0.17 1.39 5.93
CA HIS A 133 0.94 2.38 5.17
C HIS A 133 0.44 3.82 5.34
N ALA A 134 -0.83 4.03 5.70
CA ALA A 134 -1.32 5.37 6.03
C ALA A 134 -0.63 5.98 7.26
N PHE A 135 0.00 5.14 8.09
CA PHE A 135 0.60 5.47 9.38
C PHE A 135 2.08 5.06 9.50
N ASP A 136 2.70 4.60 8.41
CA ASP A 136 4.14 4.32 8.35
C ASP A 136 4.97 5.62 8.30
N SER A 137 6.30 5.50 8.16
CA SER A 137 7.23 6.63 8.14
C SER A 137 6.96 7.64 7.02
N SER A 138 6.34 7.23 5.92
CA SER A 138 6.00 8.07 4.76
C SER A 138 4.55 8.52 4.80
N GLY A 139 3.61 7.58 4.97
CA GLY A 139 2.17 7.86 4.98
C GLY A 139 1.75 8.77 6.14
N ALA A 140 2.44 8.66 7.29
CA ALA A 140 2.22 9.52 8.45
C ALA A 140 2.40 11.02 8.18
N MET A 141 3.08 11.40 7.09
CA MET A 141 3.31 12.80 6.70
C MET A 141 2.14 13.42 5.92
N TYR A 142 1.11 12.62 5.56
CA TYR A 142 -0.06 13.07 4.80
C TYR A 142 -1.31 13.09 5.67
N ASP A 143 -2.10 14.18 5.56
CA ASP A 143 -3.36 14.33 6.29
C ASP A 143 -4.49 13.46 5.67
N GLU A 144 -5.69 13.55 6.23
CA GLU A 144 -6.87 12.81 5.79
C GLU A 144 -7.36 13.16 4.38
N LYS A 145 -6.84 14.22 3.78
CA LYS A 145 -7.16 14.67 2.42
C LYS A 145 -6.08 14.33 1.40
N GLY A 146 -4.95 13.76 1.87
CA GLY A 146 -3.79 13.47 1.05
C GLY A 146 -2.84 14.68 0.88
N ASN A 147 -2.99 15.74 1.67
CA ASN A 147 -2.03 16.84 1.65
C ASN A 147 -0.79 16.47 2.47
N TYR A 148 0.38 16.79 1.97
CA TYR A 148 1.62 16.73 2.75
C TYR A 148 1.59 17.81 3.83
N LYS A 149 1.11 17.44 5.01
CA LYS A 149 0.83 18.35 6.10
C LYS A 149 0.99 17.65 7.45
N MET A 150 1.70 18.31 8.38
CA MET A 150 1.80 17.85 9.75
C MET A 150 0.43 17.87 10.44
N TRP A 151 0.00 16.72 10.97
CA TRP A 151 -1.25 16.53 11.70
C TRP A 151 -1.04 15.86 13.07
N TRP A 152 0.19 15.52 13.38
CA TRP A 152 0.63 15.01 14.68
C TRP A 152 0.88 16.16 15.65
N THR A 153 0.73 15.92 16.95
CA THR A 153 1.40 16.75 17.94
C THR A 153 2.92 16.52 17.86
N GLU A 154 3.71 17.48 18.28
CA GLU A 154 5.18 17.37 18.24
C GLU A 154 5.66 16.20 19.11
N GLU A 155 5.09 16.04 20.32
CA GLU A 155 5.39 14.96 21.26
C GLU A 155 5.07 13.58 20.65
N ASP A 156 3.91 13.41 20.03
CA ASP A 156 3.51 12.14 19.43
C ASP A 156 4.36 11.77 18.22
N LEU A 157 4.78 12.77 17.44
CA LEU A 157 5.69 12.56 16.31
C LEU A 157 7.08 12.12 16.79
N GLU A 158 7.58 12.69 17.89
CA GLU A 158 8.85 12.26 18.50
C GLU A 158 8.74 10.84 19.04
N ASN A 159 7.65 10.50 19.72
CA ASN A 159 7.36 9.16 20.20
C ASN A 159 7.32 8.15 19.05
N PHE A 160 6.61 8.50 17.97
CA PHE A 160 6.57 7.67 16.76
C PHE A 160 7.95 7.43 16.18
N ARG A 161 8.76 8.48 16.01
CA ARG A 161 10.13 8.37 15.49
C ARG A 161 11.01 7.49 16.36
N ALA A 162 10.89 7.62 17.68
CA ALA A 162 11.65 6.79 18.64
C ALA A 162 11.26 5.31 18.55
N LEU A 163 9.98 5.00 18.32
CA LEU A 163 9.52 3.62 18.14
C LEU A 163 9.92 3.08 16.75
N ALA A 164 9.78 3.88 15.70
CA ALA A 164 10.20 3.54 14.35
C ALA A 164 11.71 3.25 14.28
N GLY A 165 12.53 4.05 14.98
CA GLY A 165 13.97 3.80 15.10
C GLY A 165 14.30 2.42 15.69
N LYS A 166 13.54 1.95 16.70
CA LYS A 166 13.73 0.59 17.24
C LYS A 166 13.40 -0.51 16.23
N VAL A 167 12.42 -0.27 15.36
CA VAL A 167 12.09 -1.21 14.27
C VAL A 167 13.23 -1.21 13.23
N ALA A 168 13.73 -0.04 12.84
CA ALA A 168 14.88 0.06 11.94
C ALA A 168 16.11 -0.66 12.52
N ASP A 169 16.47 -0.39 13.78
CA ASP A 169 17.61 -1.01 14.48
C ASP A 169 17.47 -2.54 14.58
N TYR A 170 16.23 -3.05 14.76
CA TYR A 170 15.98 -4.49 14.82
C TYR A 170 16.26 -5.20 13.51
N TYR A 171 15.87 -4.59 12.39
CA TYR A 171 16.06 -5.17 11.07
C TYR A 171 17.45 -4.87 10.48
N ASP A 172 18.12 -3.81 10.96
CA ASP A 172 19.43 -3.45 10.45
C ASP A 172 20.47 -4.55 10.71
N GLY A 173 21.23 -4.87 9.68
CA GLY A 173 22.26 -5.91 9.76
C GLY A 173 21.74 -7.34 9.85
N GLN A 174 20.43 -7.61 9.76
CA GLN A 174 19.91 -8.96 9.61
C GLN A 174 20.27 -9.52 8.23
N GLU A 175 20.74 -10.77 8.17
CA GLU A 175 21.03 -11.40 6.90
C GLU A 175 19.72 -11.78 6.20
N GLY A 176 19.45 -11.13 5.07
CA GLY A 176 18.28 -11.43 4.25
C GLY A 176 18.53 -12.56 3.25
N PHE A 177 19.73 -12.59 2.64
CA PHE A 177 20.09 -13.59 1.65
C PHE A 177 21.61 -13.64 1.43
N GLU A 178 22.23 -14.82 1.55
CA GLU A 178 23.63 -15.17 1.17
C GLU A 178 24.66 -14.03 1.39
N GLY A 179 24.83 -13.56 2.62
CA GLY A 179 25.79 -12.50 2.98
C GLY A 179 25.32 -11.09 2.62
N ARG A 180 24.06 -10.90 2.20
CA ARG A 180 23.44 -9.58 2.01
C ARG A 180 22.58 -9.23 3.21
N PHE A 181 22.83 -8.06 3.75
CA PHE A 181 22.18 -7.58 4.97
C PHE A 181 21.08 -6.58 4.66
N VAL A 182 20.03 -6.61 5.48
CA VAL A 182 18.92 -5.67 5.40
C VAL A 182 19.42 -4.30 5.87
N ASN A 183 18.96 -3.25 5.19
CA ASN A 183 19.07 -1.89 5.67
C ASN A 183 17.74 -1.53 6.36
N GLY A 184 17.74 -1.47 7.69
CA GLY A 184 16.53 -1.29 8.48
C GLY A 184 15.83 0.04 8.23
N GLU A 185 16.55 1.12 7.93
CA GLU A 185 15.93 2.40 7.56
C GLU A 185 15.27 2.35 6.18
N GLN A 186 15.90 1.70 5.21
CA GLN A 186 15.36 1.57 3.86
C GLN A 186 14.07 0.75 3.82
N THR A 187 13.97 -0.27 4.68
CA THR A 187 12.81 -1.17 4.76
C THR A 187 11.79 -0.76 5.82
N LEU A 188 11.99 0.37 6.50
CA LEU A 188 11.22 0.77 7.68
C LEU A 188 9.71 0.86 7.42
N GLY A 189 9.29 1.46 6.29
CA GLY A 189 7.88 1.60 5.95
C GLY A 189 7.19 0.25 5.84
N GLU A 190 7.78 -0.69 5.10
CA GLU A 190 7.28 -2.05 4.92
C GLU A 190 7.24 -2.82 6.25
N ASN A 191 8.31 -2.70 7.05
CA ASN A 191 8.38 -3.37 8.35
C ASN A 191 7.30 -2.84 9.33
N ILE A 192 7.02 -1.54 9.32
CA ILE A 192 5.93 -0.96 10.12
C ILE A 192 4.57 -1.44 9.62
N ALA A 193 4.36 -1.48 8.30
CA ALA A 193 3.11 -1.95 7.70
C ALA A 193 2.85 -3.43 8.04
N ASP A 194 3.87 -4.28 7.95
CA ASP A 194 3.79 -5.70 8.32
C ASP A 194 3.49 -5.91 9.81
N LEU A 195 4.18 -5.21 10.71
CA LEU A 195 3.93 -5.29 12.15
C LEU A 195 2.51 -4.80 12.49
N GLY A 196 2.06 -3.73 11.83
CA GLY A 196 0.71 -3.19 11.97
C GLY A 196 -0.35 -4.19 11.52
N SER A 197 -0.15 -4.78 10.35
CA SER A 197 -1.08 -5.76 9.76
C SER A 197 -1.17 -7.02 10.60
N LEU A 198 -0.04 -7.62 10.98
CA LEU A 198 -0.01 -8.80 11.84
C LEU A 198 -0.72 -8.56 13.16
N SER A 199 -0.46 -7.42 13.78
CA SER A 199 -1.13 -7.00 15.00
C SER A 199 -2.66 -6.84 14.83
N CYS A 200 -3.12 -6.37 13.67
CA CYS A 200 -4.54 -6.24 13.36
C CYS A 200 -5.21 -7.59 13.16
N VAL A 201 -4.67 -8.43 12.28
CA VAL A 201 -5.31 -9.72 11.93
C VAL A 201 -5.32 -10.70 13.08
N THR A 202 -4.25 -10.77 13.88
CA THR A 202 -4.21 -11.59 15.09
C THR A 202 -5.23 -11.13 16.14
N SER A 203 -5.45 -9.81 16.26
CA SER A 203 -6.50 -9.27 17.13
C SER A 203 -7.93 -9.59 16.66
N ILE A 204 -8.14 -9.82 15.36
CA ILE A 204 -9.43 -10.22 14.79
C ILE A 204 -9.69 -11.70 15.09
N VAL A 205 -8.69 -12.55 14.89
CA VAL A 205 -8.78 -13.99 15.19
C VAL A 205 -8.86 -14.24 16.70
N GLY A 206 -8.24 -13.38 17.52
CA GLY A 206 -8.28 -13.46 18.98
C GLY A 206 -7.46 -14.63 19.51
N ASP A 207 -7.96 -15.26 20.61
CA ASP A 207 -7.23 -16.32 21.33
C ASP A 207 -7.53 -17.73 20.76
N ASP A 208 -8.14 -17.83 19.60
CA ASP A 208 -8.40 -19.11 18.91
C ASP A 208 -7.09 -19.69 18.37
N THR A 209 -6.53 -20.68 19.07
CA THR A 209 -5.25 -21.30 18.71
C THR A 209 -5.26 -21.97 17.33
N ASP A 210 -6.36 -22.61 16.96
CA ASP A 210 -6.48 -23.27 15.64
C ASP A 210 -6.64 -22.21 14.54
N GLY A 211 -7.40 -21.17 14.79
CA GLY A 211 -7.51 -20.02 13.90
C GLY A 211 -6.19 -19.30 13.72
N LEU A 212 -5.43 -19.04 14.79
CA LEU A 212 -4.09 -18.45 14.69
C LEU A 212 -3.14 -19.34 13.90
N ARG A 213 -3.21 -20.66 14.07
CA ARG A 213 -2.42 -21.60 13.25
C ARG A 213 -2.80 -21.55 11.77
N ALA A 214 -4.10 -21.47 11.45
CA ALA A 214 -4.57 -21.34 10.08
C ALA A 214 -4.08 -20.02 9.46
N LEU A 215 -4.20 -18.89 10.18
CA LEU A 215 -3.68 -17.59 9.80
C LEU A 215 -2.19 -17.66 9.46
N PHE A 216 -1.36 -18.13 10.39
CA PHE A 216 0.09 -18.18 10.18
C PHE A 216 0.54 -19.15 9.10
N ASN A 217 -0.17 -20.27 8.90
CA ASN A 217 0.11 -21.20 7.80
C ASN A 217 -0.21 -20.58 6.43
N ARG A 218 -1.22 -19.71 6.35
CA ARG A 218 -1.55 -19.02 5.10
C ARG A 218 -0.60 -17.86 4.83
N PHE A 219 -0.15 -17.18 5.89
CA PHE A 219 0.79 -16.06 5.79
C PHE A 219 2.20 -16.48 5.38
N ALA A 220 2.68 -17.64 5.84
CA ALA A 220 4.02 -18.17 5.55
C ALA A 220 4.15 -18.68 4.11
#